data_f7540a2290f2f170d9b634e921f17c41
#
_entry.id   f7540a2290f2f170d9b634e921f17c41
#
_cell.length_a   1.000
_cell.length_b   1.000
_cell.length_c   1.000
_cell.angle_alpha   90.00
_cell.angle_beta   90.00
_cell.angle_gamma   90.00
#
_symmetry.space_group_name_H-M   'P 1'
#
loop_
_entity.id
_entity.type
_entity.pdbx_description
1 polymer ?
#
loop_
_entity_poly.entity_id
_entity_poly.type
_entity_poly.pdbx_seq_one_letter_code
_entity_poly.pdbx_strand_id
1 'polypeptide(L)'
;MITVNNLGIQFGKRVLFQEVNLKFTPGNCYGIIGANGAGKSTLMRILSNQLEPSHGTVTLGPGERLSVLSQDHFAFDEFTVINTVLMGHTVLWDIMQEKDALYAKPDFSDADGIRAAELEEKFAELEGWNAESDAASLLSGLGIKENKHYMLMKDLSGKEKVRVLLAKALFGHPDNLLLDEPTNDLDLETVMWLENYLANFENTVLVVSHDRHFLDSVCTHTVDIDFGKVQLFAGNYSFWYESSQLALRQQQQQNKKAEEKRKELQEFISRFSANVAKSKQTTSRKKMLEKLNIEEIQPSSRRYPGIIFTPSREPGNKILEVKGLEKSIEGTLLFKDVNFSIEKDDKVAFISHDPRAMTALFEIINGEAKADAGTYEWGQTITTAYLPLDNSSFFNTDMNLIDWLAQFSEDTSELYLKGFLGRMLFSGEELLKQASVLSGGEKMRCMIARMMLKNANTMILDSPTNHLDLESIQAFNNTLQGFKGNVLLSSHDHEFIQTVCNRIIELTPGGIIDKMMDYDDYITDEKVQAARERLYNL
;
A
#
# COMPACT_ATOMS: atom_id res chain seq x y z
N MET A 1 9.71 22.39 -9.12
CA MET A 1 8.47 22.31 -9.94
C MET A 1 8.69 21.38 -11.12
N ILE A 2 7.84 20.36 -11.30
CA ILE A 2 7.91 19.45 -12.44
C ILE A 2 6.81 19.79 -13.43
N THR A 3 7.13 19.95 -14.71
CA THR A 3 6.15 20.21 -15.78
C THR A 3 6.18 19.09 -16.79
N VAL A 4 5.02 18.54 -17.09
CA VAL A 4 4.79 17.44 -18.03
C VAL A 4 3.97 17.96 -19.19
N ASN A 5 4.48 17.85 -20.42
CA ASN A 5 3.83 18.36 -21.63
C ASN A 5 3.61 17.22 -22.63
N ASN A 6 2.35 16.98 -22.97
CA ASN A 6 1.91 16.02 -23.98
C ASN A 6 2.59 14.65 -23.87
N LEU A 7 2.75 14.18 -22.62
CA LEU A 7 3.46 12.93 -22.32
C LEU A 7 2.63 11.73 -22.73
N GLY A 8 3.29 10.74 -23.34
CA GLY A 8 2.68 9.46 -23.64
C GLY A 8 3.70 8.34 -23.67
N ILE A 9 3.27 7.14 -23.27
CA ILE A 9 4.07 5.92 -23.25
C ILE A 9 3.26 4.72 -23.75
N GLN A 10 3.88 3.94 -24.62
CA GLN A 10 3.32 2.67 -25.09
C GLN A 10 4.39 1.58 -25.15
N PHE A 11 3.99 0.35 -24.89
CA PHE A 11 4.81 -0.85 -25.03
C PHE A 11 4.20 -1.77 -26.08
N GLY A 12 4.84 -1.81 -27.24
CA GLY A 12 4.31 -2.52 -28.39
C GLY A 12 2.95 -1.94 -28.83
N LYS A 13 1.86 -2.74 -28.71
CA LYS A 13 0.50 -2.32 -29.02
C LYS A 13 -0.28 -1.75 -27.84
N ARG A 14 0.26 -1.87 -26.62
CA ARG A 14 -0.41 -1.42 -25.39
C ARG A 14 -0.01 0.02 -25.07
N VAL A 15 -0.96 0.94 -25.18
CA VAL A 15 -0.83 2.30 -24.68
C VAL A 15 -1.12 2.29 -23.18
N LEU A 16 -0.20 2.80 -22.35
CA LEU A 16 -0.44 2.98 -20.92
C LEU A 16 -1.18 4.29 -20.65
N PHE A 17 -0.67 5.39 -21.21
CA PHE A 17 -1.33 6.70 -21.18
C PHE A 17 -0.80 7.59 -22.31
N GLN A 18 -1.59 8.60 -22.65
CA GLN A 18 -1.27 9.55 -23.73
C GLN A 18 -1.84 10.94 -23.42
N GLU A 19 -1.26 11.95 -24.09
CA GLU A 19 -1.70 13.35 -24.01
C GLU A 19 -1.72 13.90 -22.58
N VAL A 20 -0.78 13.44 -21.73
CA VAL A 20 -0.71 13.86 -20.33
C VAL A 20 -0.07 15.23 -20.22
N ASN A 21 -0.79 16.16 -19.61
CA ASN A 21 -0.32 17.51 -19.30
C ASN A 21 -0.54 17.76 -17.81
N LEU A 22 0.55 17.86 -17.04
CA LEU A 22 0.53 18.04 -15.59
C LEU A 22 1.56 19.06 -15.15
N LYS A 23 1.27 19.72 -14.04
CA LYS A 23 2.20 20.63 -13.40
C LYS A 23 2.19 20.35 -11.89
N PHE A 24 3.35 19.98 -11.37
CA PHE A 24 3.54 19.73 -9.94
C PHE A 24 4.28 20.92 -9.33
N THR A 25 3.69 21.54 -8.32
CA THR A 25 4.18 22.78 -7.71
C THR A 25 4.67 22.55 -6.29
N PRO A 26 5.66 23.33 -5.81
CA PRO A 26 6.14 23.24 -4.43
C PRO A 26 5.02 23.43 -3.40
N GLY A 27 5.23 22.91 -2.19
CA GLY A 27 4.26 22.96 -1.10
C GLY A 27 3.09 21.99 -1.25
N ASN A 28 3.17 21.03 -2.18
CA ASN A 28 2.11 20.06 -2.41
C ASN A 28 2.66 18.63 -2.45
N CYS A 29 1.87 17.72 -1.89
CA CYS A 29 2.08 16.29 -2.02
C CYS A 29 1.02 15.69 -2.97
N TYR A 30 1.47 14.95 -3.96
CA TYR A 30 0.67 14.36 -5.02
C TYR A 30 0.65 12.83 -4.88
N GLY A 31 -0.49 12.27 -4.47
CA GLY A 31 -0.70 10.82 -4.42
C GLY A 31 -1.04 10.26 -5.80
N ILE A 32 -0.20 9.40 -6.35
CA ILE A 32 -0.42 8.77 -7.66
C ILE A 32 -1.14 7.46 -7.45
N ILE A 33 -2.35 7.35 -7.98
CA ILE A 33 -3.22 6.18 -7.83
C ILE A 33 -3.62 5.61 -9.19
N GLY A 34 -4.06 4.37 -9.19
CA GLY A 34 -4.51 3.67 -10.40
C GLY A 34 -4.41 2.16 -10.21
N ALA A 35 -5.14 1.41 -11.02
CA ALA A 35 -5.13 -0.05 -10.99
C ALA A 35 -3.71 -0.63 -11.17
N ASN A 36 -3.50 -1.87 -10.72
CA ASN A 36 -2.24 -2.56 -10.98
C ASN A 36 -1.99 -2.68 -12.48
N GLY A 37 -0.78 -2.28 -12.91
CA GLY A 37 -0.40 -2.21 -14.32
C GLY A 37 -0.97 -1.02 -15.11
N ALA A 38 -1.57 -0.02 -14.43
CA ALA A 38 -2.02 1.25 -15.06
C ALA A 38 -0.85 2.15 -15.50
N GLY A 39 0.35 1.93 -14.93
CA GLY A 39 1.55 2.68 -15.29
C GLY A 39 2.07 3.63 -14.21
N LYS A 40 1.69 3.46 -12.93
CA LYS A 40 2.16 4.29 -11.79
C LYS A 40 3.69 4.36 -11.72
N SER A 41 4.36 3.22 -11.53
CA SER A 41 5.83 3.17 -11.48
C SER A 41 6.49 3.55 -12.82
N THR A 42 5.80 3.34 -13.95
CA THR A 42 6.28 3.80 -15.26
C THR A 42 6.29 5.33 -15.33
N LEU A 43 5.22 5.99 -14.84
CA LEU A 43 5.17 7.44 -14.74
C LEU A 43 6.29 7.96 -13.82
N MET A 44 6.50 7.35 -12.65
CA MET A 44 7.59 7.71 -11.73
C MET A 44 8.97 7.60 -12.41
N ARG A 45 9.23 6.53 -13.16
CA ARG A 45 10.48 6.33 -13.90
C ARG A 45 10.68 7.35 -15.02
N ILE A 46 9.62 7.80 -15.68
CA ILE A 46 9.71 8.87 -16.68
C ILE A 46 10.00 10.21 -16.00
N LEU A 47 9.31 10.52 -14.89
CA LEU A 47 9.52 11.75 -14.12
C LEU A 47 10.94 11.82 -13.53
N SER A 48 11.53 10.67 -13.18
CA SER A 48 12.90 10.56 -12.69
C SER A 48 13.97 10.44 -13.79
N ASN A 49 13.58 10.60 -15.06
CA ASN A 49 14.45 10.46 -16.23
C ASN A 49 15.16 9.09 -16.35
N GLN A 50 14.59 8.03 -15.73
CA GLN A 50 15.08 6.65 -15.84
C GLN A 50 14.48 5.91 -17.04
N LEU A 51 13.44 6.46 -17.64
CA LEU A 51 12.75 5.91 -18.81
C LEU A 51 12.35 7.03 -19.76
N GLU A 52 12.74 6.90 -21.03
CA GLU A 52 12.31 7.85 -22.07
C GLU A 52 10.85 7.61 -22.46
N PRO A 53 10.02 8.67 -22.52
CA PRO A 53 8.64 8.56 -23.00
C PRO A 53 8.60 8.31 -24.51
N SER A 54 7.49 7.74 -25.01
CA SER A 54 7.29 7.56 -26.45
C SER A 54 7.09 8.92 -27.16
N HIS A 55 6.50 9.89 -26.47
CA HIS A 55 6.37 11.28 -26.93
C HIS A 55 6.13 12.22 -25.74
N GLY A 56 6.31 13.51 -25.98
CA GLY A 56 6.18 14.54 -24.95
C GLY A 56 7.50 14.79 -24.20
N THR A 57 7.45 15.68 -23.21
CA THR A 57 8.62 16.10 -22.43
C THR A 57 8.29 16.28 -20.96
N VAL A 58 9.27 16.01 -20.11
CA VAL A 58 9.27 16.34 -18.69
C VAL A 58 10.38 17.36 -18.44
N THR A 59 10.08 18.44 -17.76
CA THR A 59 11.04 19.51 -17.44
C THR A 59 11.02 19.82 -15.95
N LEU A 60 12.20 19.94 -15.36
CA LEU A 60 12.42 20.43 -14.00
C LEU A 60 12.70 21.93 -14.03
N GLY A 61 12.40 22.62 -12.94
CA GLY A 61 12.82 24.01 -12.76
C GLY A 61 14.35 24.14 -12.80
N PRO A 62 14.89 25.28 -13.30
CA PRO A 62 16.33 25.49 -13.39
C PRO A 62 17.02 25.39 -12.02
N GLY A 63 18.01 24.51 -11.90
CA GLY A 63 18.78 24.33 -10.67
C GLY A 63 18.08 23.49 -9.60
N GLU A 64 16.86 23.02 -9.85
CA GLU A 64 16.11 22.18 -8.90
C GLU A 64 16.69 20.76 -8.81
N ARG A 65 16.78 20.26 -7.60
CA ARG A 65 17.22 18.91 -7.28
C ARG A 65 16.04 17.94 -7.24
N LEU A 66 16.21 16.81 -7.92
CA LEU A 66 15.28 15.68 -7.88
C LEU A 66 15.87 14.55 -7.05
N SER A 67 15.14 14.07 -6.06
CA SER A 67 15.48 12.88 -5.29
C SER A 67 14.44 11.78 -5.50
N VAL A 68 14.91 10.53 -5.61
CA VAL A 68 14.08 9.36 -5.89
C VAL A 68 14.40 8.25 -4.90
N LEU A 69 13.38 7.62 -4.33
CA LEU A 69 13.55 6.44 -3.50
C LEU A 69 14.06 5.28 -4.38
N SER A 70 15.26 4.80 -4.08
CA SER A 70 15.87 3.68 -4.80
C SER A 70 15.27 2.35 -4.38
N GLN A 71 15.00 1.49 -5.36
CA GLN A 71 14.53 0.11 -5.13
C GLN A 71 15.69 -0.90 -5.10
N ASP A 72 16.93 -0.49 -5.41
CA ASP A 72 18.11 -1.35 -5.33
C ASP A 72 18.71 -1.30 -3.92
N HIS A 73 18.43 -2.34 -3.16
CA HIS A 73 18.85 -2.47 -1.76
C HIS A 73 20.33 -2.83 -1.59
N PHE A 74 21.02 -3.21 -2.64
CA PHE A 74 22.39 -3.70 -2.60
C PHE A 74 23.41 -2.73 -3.20
N ALA A 75 22.95 -1.69 -3.88
CA ALA A 75 23.81 -0.73 -4.57
C ALA A 75 24.83 -0.03 -3.65
N PHE A 76 24.59 -0.01 -2.33
CA PHE A 76 25.38 0.73 -1.35
C PHE A 76 26.04 -0.18 -0.29
N ASP A 77 26.10 -1.49 -0.51
CA ASP A 77 26.57 -2.48 0.48
C ASP A 77 27.98 -2.22 1.02
N GLU A 78 28.85 -1.59 0.23
CA GLU A 78 30.24 -1.27 0.61
C GLU A 78 30.39 0.06 1.36
N PHE A 79 29.33 0.84 1.53
CA PHE A 79 29.34 2.13 2.22
C PHE A 79 28.78 2.01 3.62
N THR A 80 29.17 2.95 4.49
CA THR A 80 28.53 3.06 5.81
C THR A 80 27.12 3.62 5.68
N VAL A 81 26.29 3.33 6.66
CA VAL A 81 24.89 3.79 6.72
C VAL A 81 24.81 5.31 6.58
N ILE A 82 25.61 6.05 7.38
CA ILE A 82 25.60 7.51 7.35
C ILE A 82 26.09 8.08 6.01
N ASN A 83 27.16 7.50 5.43
CA ASN A 83 27.66 7.93 4.12
C ASN A 83 26.62 7.67 3.03
N THR A 84 25.89 6.57 3.11
CA THR A 84 24.81 6.26 2.17
C THR A 84 23.74 7.35 2.19
N VAL A 85 23.38 7.88 3.37
CA VAL A 85 22.43 8.99 3.48
C VAL A 85 23.00 10.27 2.89
N LEU A 86 24.26 10.62 3.22
CA LEU A 86 24.95 11.81 2.69
C LEU A 86 25.02 11.82 1.15
N MET A 87 25.18 10.64 0.51
CA MET A 87 25.11 10.48 -0.95
C MET A 87 23.76 10.87 -1.56
N GLY A 88 22.74 11.08 -0.75
CA GLY A 88 21.44 11.63 -1.19
C GLY A 88 21.55 13.04 -1.75
N HIS A 89 22.57 13.81 -1.34
CA HIS A 89 22.89 15.11 -1.90
C HIS A 89 24.24 15.03 -2.65
N THR A 90 24.21 14.62 -3.92
CA THR A 90 25.42 14.30 -4.72
C THR A 90 26.44 15.43 -4.75
N VAL A 91 25.99 16.68 -4.94
CA VAL A 91 26.91 17.84 -4.99
C VAL A 91 27.63 18.03 -3.66
N LEU A 92 26.92 17.92 -2.53
CA LEU A 92 27.52 18.03 -1.20
C LEU A 92 28.49 16.87 -0.95
N TRP A 93 28.09 15.65 -1.31
CA TRP A 93 28.95 14.47 -1.19
C TRP A 93 30.24 14.60 -2.00
N ASP A 94 30.17 15.04 -3.25
CA ASP A 94 31.33 15.24 -4.11
C ASP A 94 32.30 16.29 -3.52
N ILE A 95 31.77 17.40 -2.97
CA ILE A 95 32.54 18.42 -2.26
C ILE A 95 33.23 17.81 -1.04
N MET A 96 32.52 17.02 -0.22
CA MET A 96 33.11 16.34 0.94
C MET A 96 34.27 15.45 0.53
N GLN A 97 34.09 14.62 -0.49
CA GLN A 97 35.14 13.70 -0.98
C GLN A 97 36.33 14.45 -1.58
N GLU A 98 36.09 15.53 -2.33
CA GLU A 98 37.15 16.35 -2.90
C GLU A 98 37.94 17.08 -1.80
N LYS A 99 37.28 17.60 -0.78
CA LYS A 99 37.91 18.22 0.40
C LYS A 99 38.82 17.21 1.12
N ASP A 100 38.29 16.03 1.43
CA ASP A 100 39.01 15.00 2.17
C ASP A 100 40.24 14.54 1.36
N ALA A 101 40.10 14.32 0.06
CA ALA A 101 41.17 13.97 -0.82
C ALA A 101 42.24 15.08 -0.92
N LEU A 102 41.80 16.34 -0.93
CA LEU A 102 42.68 17.50 -1.02
C LEU A 102 43.52 17.68 0.27
N TYR A 103 42.89 17.60 1.43
CA TYR A 103 43.55 17.70 2.72
C TYR A 103 44.45 16.48 3.07
N ALA A 104 44.20 15.32 2.45
CA ALA A 104 45.02 14.12 2.61
C ALA A 104 46.32 14.16 1.76
N LYS A 105 46.50 15.16 0.87
CA LYS A 105 47.71 15.25 0.04
C LYS A 105 48.95 15.55 0.89
N PRO A 106 50.02 14.78 0.74
CA PRO A 106 51.29 15.05 1.43
C PRO A 106 51.99 16.34 0.93
N ASP A 107 51.78 16.71 -0.34
CA ASP A 107 52.35 17.89 -1.00
C ASP A 107 51.26 18.92 -1.29
N PHE A 108 50.77 19.58 -0.21
CA PHE A 108 49.74 20.60 -0.32
C PHE A 108 50.29 21.89 -0.94
N SER A 109 49.86 22.25 -2.15
CA SER A 109 50.32 23.42 -2.89
C SER A 109 49.45 24.67 -2.66
N ASP A 110 49.94 25.86 -3.07
CA ASP A 110 49.16 27.09 -3.05
C ASP A 110 47.88 26.96 -3.91
N ALA A 111 47.94 26.25 -5.02
CA ALA A 111 46.75 25.97 -5.85
C ALA A 111 45.74 25.08 -5.11
N ASP A 112 46.22 24.10 -4.33
CA ASP A 112 45.35 23.28 -3.49
C ASP A 112 44.70 24.13 -2.39
N GLY A 113 45.40 25.13 -1.85
CA GLY A 113 44.86 26.08 -0.87
C GLY A 113 43.70 26.94 -1.44
N ILE A 114 43.86 27.45 -2.68
CA ILE A 114 42.81 28.18 -3.36
C ILE A 114 41.58 27.27 -3.59
N ARG A 115 41.83 26.05 -4.08
CA ARG A 115 40.73 25.09 -4.32
C ARG A 115 40.03 24.69 -3.03
N ALA A 116 40.77 24.50 -1.93
CA ALA A 116 40.17 24.21 -0.63
C ALA A 116 39.26 25.34 -0.16
N ALA A 117 39.66 26.61 -0.34
CA ALA A 117 38.85 27.76 0.02
C ALA A 117 37.53 27.82 -0.79
N GLU A 118 37.58 27.56 -2.11
CA GLU A 118 36.37 27.48 -2.95
C GLU A 118 35.42 26.35 -2.51
N LEU A 119 35.99 25.21 -2.12
CA LEU A 119 35.20 24.07 -1.64
C LEU A 119 34.60 24.34 -0.27
N GLU A 120 35.32 25.03 0.64
CA GLU A 120 34.79 25.45 1.94
C GLU A 120 33.62 26.45 1.80
N GLU A 121 33.73 27.41 0.88
CA GLU A 121 32.65 28.34 0.58
C GLU A 121 31.38 27.60 0.12
N LYS A 122 31.51 26.71 -0.87
CA LYS A 122 30.38 25.90 -1.37
C LYS A 122 29.83 24.95 -0.31
N PHE A 123 30.72 24.35 0.50
CA PHE A 123 30.32 23.48 1.61
C PHE A 123 29.47 24.22 2.66
N ALA A 124 29.87 25.46 2.97
CA ALA A 124 29.12 26.31 3.88
C ALA A 124 27.77 26.75 3.28
N GLU A 125 27.72 27.11 1.98
CA GLU A 125 26.47 27.44 1.26
C GLU A 125 25.46 26.29 1.27
N LEU A 126 25.95 25.04 1.24
CA LEU A 126 25.12 23.82 1.28
C LEU A 126 24.87 23.30 2.69
N GLU A 127 25.16 24.12 3.74
CA GLU A 127 25.01 23.75 5.16
C GLU A 127 25.77 22.45 5.54
N GLY A 128 26.89 22.19 4.88
CA GLY A 128 27.65 20.93 5.00
C GLY A 128 28.11 20.62 6.43
N TRP A 129 28.26 21.63 7.30
CA TRP A 129 28.61 21.45 8.70
C TRP A 129 27.55 20.70 9.52
N ASN A 130 26.28 20.78 9.11
CA ASN A 130 25.17 20.10 9.77
C ASN A 130 24.84 18.74 9.12
N ALA A 131 25.43 18.43 7.98
CA ALA A 131 25.05 17.30 7.14
C ALA A 131 25.05 15.93 7.88
N GLU A 132 26.06 15.65 8.70
CA GLU A 132 26.10 14.40 9.49
C GLU A 132 25.02 14.38 10.58
N SER A 133 24.77 15.51 11.24
CA SER A 133 23.74 15.63 12.26
C SER A 133 22.34 15.44 11.67
N ASP A 134 22.09 16.04 10.50
CA ASP A 134 20.82 15.94 9.79
C ASP A 134 20.60 14.50 9.29
N ALA A 135 21.64 13.88 8.74
CA ALA A 135 21.60 12.47 8.34
C ALA A 135 21.31 11.55 9.54
N ALA A 136 21.97 11.78 10.69
CA ALA A 136 21.73 11.02 11.91
C ALA A 136 20.30 11.21 12.45
N SER A 137 19.76 12.43 12.36
CA SER A 137 18.39 12.75 12.76
C SER A 137 17.36 12.01 11.90
N LEU A 138 17.55 11.99 10.56
CA LEU A 138 16.70 11.23 9.65
C LEU A 138 16.77 9.72 9.93
N LEU A 139 17.98 9.17 10.14
CA LEU A 139 18.16 7.76 10.47
C LEU A 139 17.45 7.38 11.76
N SER A 140 17.61 8.21 12.81
CA SER A 140 16.97 7.98 14.11
C SER A 140 15.45 8.06 14.01
N GLY A 141 14.91 9.03 13.27
CA GLY A 141 13.47 9.15 13.00
C GLY A 141 12.89 7.96 12.24
N LEU A 142 13.69 7.35 11.35
CA LEU A 142 13.34 6.12 10.64
C LEU A 142 13.67 4.83 11.42
N GLY A 143 13.96 4.94 12.74
CA GLY A 143 14.15 3.80 13.62
C GLY A 143 15.51 3.09 13.46
N ILE A 144 16.50 3.72 12.83
CA ILE A 144 17.88 3.20 12.77
C ILE A 144 18.65 3.73 13.98
N LYS A 145 19.03 2.83 14.89
CA LYS A 145 19.73 3.18 16.14
C LYS A 145 21.11 3.76 15.85
N GLU A 146 21.57 4.71 16.69
CA GLU A 146 22.87 5.40 16.54
C GLU A 146 24.07 4.46 16.42
N ASN A 147 24.07 3.34 17.13
CA ASN A 147 25.13 2.34 17.08
C ASN A 147 25.28 1.68 15.69
N LYS A 148 24.29 1.82 14.80
CA LYS A 148 24.30 1.29 13.43
C LYS A 148 24.74 2.31 12.38
N HIS A 149 24.80 3.61 12.71
CA HIS A 149 25.06 4.67 11.73
C HIS A 149 26.42 4.51 11.01
N TYR A 150 27.42 3.95 11.69
CA TYR A 150 28.76 3.74 11.14
C TYR A 150 29.03 2.30 10.70
N MET A 151 28.03 1.41 10.76
CA MET A 151 28.11 0.05 10.20
C MET A 151 28.04 0.10 8.68
N LEU A 152 28.51 -0.95 8.02
CA LEU A 152 28.34 -1.10 6.57
C LEU A 152 26.90 -1.48 6.24
N MET A 153 26.39 -0.99 5.11
CA MET A 153 25.05 -1.32 4.63
C MET A 153 24.80 -2.83 4.50
N LYS A 154 25.82 -3.60 4.08
CA LYS A 154 25.71 -5.07 3.97
C LYS A 154 25.39 -5.79 5.27
N ASP A 155 25.74 -5.18 6.42
CA ASP A 155 25.53 -5.77 7.75
C ASP A 155 24.11 -5.49 8.31
N LEU A 156 23.32 -4.68 7.60
CA LEU A 156 21.94 -4.39 7.93
C LEU A 156 20.97 -5.45 7.37
N SER A 157 19.86 -5.64 8.05
CA SER A 157 18.73 -6.40 7.52
C SER A 157 18.09 -5.71 6.31
N GLY A 158 17.38 -6.46 5.45
CA GLY A 158 16.72 -5.90 4.27
C GLY A 158 15.77 -4.74 4.61
N LYS A 159 15.00 -4.86 5.69
CA LYS A 159 14.10 -3.79 6.16
C LYS A 159 14.85 -2.53 6.60
N GLU A 160 15.97 -2.68 7.28
CA GLU A 160 16.79 -1.53 7.69
C GLU A 160 17.44 -0.85 6.48
N LYS A 161 17.88 -1.61 5.47
CA LYS A 161 18.37 -1.04 4.21
C LYS A 161 17.34 -0.14 3.53
N VAL A 162 16.07 -0.58 3.47
CA VAL A 162 14.95 0.24 2.94
C VAL A 162 14.83 1.56 3.69
N ARG A 163 14.88 1.54 5.02
CA ARG A 163 14.81 2.76 5.85
C ARG A 163 15.99 3.71 5.61
N VAL A 164 17.19 3.18 5.43
CA VAL A 164 18.37 3.99 5.09
C VAL A 164 18.25 4.60 3.70
N LEU A 165 17.73 3.86 2.71
CA LEU A 165 17.49 4.40 1.36
C LEU A 165 16.39 5.47 1.36
N LEU A 166 15.39 5.34 2.24
CA LEU A 166 14.40 6.39 2.45
C LEU A 166 15.05 7.64 3.09
N ALA A 167 15.88 7.48 4.13
CA ALA A 167 16.64 8.60 4.70
C ALA A 167 17.50 9.30 3.62
N LYS A 168 18.18 8.52 2.77
CA LYS A 168 18.93 9.04 1.62
C LYS A 168 18.08 9.88 0.67
N ALA A 169 16.85 9.42 0.38
CA ALA A 169 15.94 10.15 -0.51
C ALA A 169 15.46 11.47 0.10
N LEU A 170 15.25 11.50 1.42
CA LEU A 170 14.80 12.68 2.17
C LEU A 170 15.93 13.68 2.44
N PHE A 171 17.20 13.24 2.38
CA PHE A 171 18.34 14.03 2.83
C PHE A 171 18.56 15.31 2.02
N GLY A 172 18.82 16.40 2.75
CA GLY A 172 19.14 17.71 2.20
C GLY A 172 17.95 18.43 1.54
N HIS A 173 16.71 18.14 1.94
CA HIS A 173 15.48 18.82 1.49
C HIS A 173 15.37 19.01 -0.03
N PRO A 174 15.25 17.92 -0.85
CA PRO A 174 15.19 18.03 -2.29
C PRO A 174 14.01 18.88 -2.76
N ASP A 175 14.17 19.65 -3.85
CA ASP A 175 13.09 20.46 -4.43
C ASP A 175 11.94 19.60 -4.98
N ASN A 176 12.27 18.40 -5.43
CA ASN A 176 11.30 17.43 -5.92
C ASN A 176 11.66 16.03 -5.37
N LEU A 177 10.72 15.40 -4.70
CA LEU A 177 10.88 14.11 -4.05
C LEU A 177 9.91 13.09 -4.66
N LEU A 178 10.42 11.98 -5.16
CA LEU A 178 9.64 10.88 -5.73
C LEU A 178 9.77 9.64 -4.85
N LEU A 179 8.64 9.16 -4.31
CA LEU A 179 8.56 8.01 -3.44
C LEU A 179 7.63 6.94 -4.05
N ASP A 180 8.17 5.78 -4.39
CA ASP A 180 7.40 4.63 -4.86
C ASP A 180 7.29 3.60 -3.73
N GLU A 181 6.08 3.42 -3.18
CA GLU A 181 5.74 2.56 -2.05
C GLU A 181 6.62 2.75 -0.80
N PRO A 182 6.74 3.98 -0.26
CA PRO A 182 7.67 4.28 0.83
C PRO A 182 7.28 3.66 2.17
N THR A 183 6.03 3.23 2.34
CA THR A 183 5.50 2.62 3.57
C THR A 183 5.76 1.10 3.65
N ASN A 184 6.16 0.47 2.54
CA ASN A 184 6.47 -0.95 2.54
C ASN A 184 7.63 -1.27 3.48
N ASP A 185 7.50 -2.37 4.22
CA ASP A 185 8.50 -2.85 5.20
C ASP A 185 8.79 -1.92 6.38
N LEU A 186 8.03 -0.81 6.54
CA LEU A 186 8.08 0.05 7.72
C LEU A 186 7.15 -0.48 8.81
N ASP A 187 7.53 -0.29 10.06
CA ASP A 187 6.60 -0.41 11.18
C ASP A 187 5.75 0.85 11.32
N LEU A 188 4.70 0.73 12.09
CA LEU A 188 3.71 1.79 12.24
C LEU A 188 4.31 3.10 12.79
N GLU A 189 5.23 3.03 13.77
CA GLU A 189 5.87 4.22 14.35
C GLU A 189 6.69 4.96 13.29
N THR A 190 7.41 4.21 12.46
CA THR A 190 8.17 4.76 11.33
C THR A 190 7.25 5.36 10.26
N VAL A 191 6.10 4.74 9.97
CA VAL A 191 5.09 5.30 9.05
C VAL A 191 4.55 6.62 9.60
N MET A 192 4.13 6.68 10.86
CA MET A 192 3.65 7.91 11.50
C MET A 192 4.71 9.03 11.50
N TRP A 193 5.97 8.68 11.75
CA TRP A 193 7.05 9.65 11.65
C TRP A 193 7.18 10.20 10.21
N LEU A 194 7.12 9.32 9.21
CA LEU A 194 7.20 9.71 7.79
C LEU A 194 6.02 10.59 7.37
N GLU A 195 4.81 10.26 7.82
CA GLU A 195 3.60 11.10 7.61
C GLU A 195 3.80 12.51 8.14
N ASN A 196 4.24 12.63 9.38
CA ASN A 196 4.52 13.93 10.00
C ASN A 196 5.63 14.69 9.27
N TYR A 197 6.69 14.01 8.83
CA TYR A 197 7.78 14.61 8.07
C TYR A 197 7.29 15.16 6.73
N LEU A 198 6.54 14.35 5.97
CA LEU A 198 6.03 14.73 4.65
C LEU A 198 4.90 15.77 4.70
N ALA A 199 4.07 15.76 5.74
CA ALA A 199 3.04 16.78 5.96
C ALA A 199 3.63 18.20 6.16
N ASN A 200 4.86 18.27 6.68
CA ASN A 200 5.61 19.52 6.89
C ASN A 200 6.64 19.79 5.78
N PHE A 201 6.65 18.99 4.71
CA PHE A 201 7.62 19.14 3.63
C PHE A 201 7.21 20.29 2.68
N GLU A 202 8.05 21.31 2.59
CA GLU A 202 7.72 22.57 1.88
C GLU A 202 7.84 22.48 0.35
N ASN A 203 8.51 21.45 -0.17
CA ASN A 203 8.78 21.28 -1.60
C ASN A 203 7.77 20.33 -2.28
N THR A 204 8.04 19.91 -3.49
CA THR A 204 7.16 19.03 -4.27
C THR A 204 7.38 17.57 -3.89
N VAL A 205 6.32 16.86 -3.50
CA VAL A 205 6.35 15.41 -3.25
C VAL A 205 5.41 14.70 -4.21
N LEU A 206 5.88 13.64 -4.84
CA LEU A 206 5.07 12.69 -5.58
C LEU A 206 5.21 11.31 -4.91
N VAL A 207 4.09 10.72 -4.54
CA VAL A 207 4.08 9.42 -3.85
C VAL A 207 3.14 8.43 -4.53
N VAL A 208 3.60 7.20 -4.71
CA VAL A 208 2.76 6.04 -5.00
C VAL A 208 2.66 5.24 -3.72
N SER A 209 1.46 4.95 -3.25
CA SER A 209 1.25 4.06 -2.10
C SER A 209 -0.07 3.30 -2.23
N HIS A 210 -0.11 2.12 -1.64
CA HIS A 210 -1.33 1.33 -1.42
C HIS A 210 -1.89 1.52 0.00
N ASP A 211 -1.26 2.33 0.82
CA ASP A 211 -1.75 2.72 2.14
C ASP A 211 -2.65 3.95 2.04
N ARG A 212 -3.94 3.76 2.33
CA ARG A 212 -4.95 4.83 2.23
C ARG A 212 -4.78 5.88 3.31
N HIS A 213 -4.49 5.45 4.54
CA HIS A 213 -4.27 6.37 5.65
C HIS A 213 -3.10 7.30 5.36
N PHE A 214 -1.99 6.72 4.88
CA PHE A 214 -0.82 7.48 4.46
C PHE A 214 -1.15 8.50 3.36
N LEU A 215 -1.88 8.07 2.30
CA LEU A 215 -2.29 8.99 1.23
C LEU A 215 -3.21 10.11 1.74
N ASP A 216 -4.10 9.81 2.69
CA ASP A 216 -4.99 10.81 3.27
C ASP A 216 -4.29 11.78 4.21
N SER A 217 -3.27 11.30 4.93
CA SER A 217 -2.49 12.11 5.87
C SER A 217 -1.53 13.08 5.18
N VAL A 218 -0.91 12.67 4.06
CA VAL A 218 0.17 13.47 3.44
C VAL A 218 -0.23 14.16 2.15
N CYS A 219 -1.21 13.63 1.37
CA CYS A 219 -1.49 14.15 0.04
C CYS A 219 -2.46 15.33 0.04
N THR A 220 -2.08 16.39 -0.66
CA THR A 220 -2.94 17.55 -0.96
C THR A 220 -3.69 17.39 -2.28
N HIS A 221 -3.16 16.56 -3.17
CA HIS A 221 -3.70 16.30 -4.51
C HIS A 221 -3.62 14.82 -4.85
N THR A 222 -4.55 14.36 -5.68
CA THR A 222 -4.59 12.99 -6.19
C THR A 222 -4.41 12.99 -7.70
N VAL A 223 -3.44 12.19 -8.19
CA VAL A 223 -3.18 11.95 -9.62
C VAL A 223 -3.73 10.58 -9.96
N ASP A 224 -4.82 10.55 -10.71
CA ASP A 224 -5.51 9.33 -11.10
C ASP A 224 -5.10 8.86 -12.49
N ILE A 225 -4.60 7.62 -12.58
CA ILE A 225 -4.27 6.95 -13.84
C ILE A 225 -5.36 5.92 -14.13
N ASP A 226 -6.28 6.28 -15.03
CA ASP A 226 -7.36 5.40 -15.48
C ASP A 226 -7.68 5.61 -16.98
N PHE A 227 -8.09 4.55 -17.69
CA PHE A 227 -8.43 4.57 -19.12
C PHE A 227 -7.33 5.12 -20.05
N GLY A 228 -6.05 4.95 -19.69
CA GLY A 228 -4.94 5.51 -20.46
C GLY A 228 -4.83 7.04 -20.39
N LYS A 229 -5.51 7.64 -19.42
CA LYS A 229 -5.44 9.08 -19.09
C LYS A 229 -4.84 9.28 -17.72
N VAL A 230 -4.25 10.42 -17.50
CA VAL A 230 -3.75 10.85 -16.20
C VAL A 230 -4.43 12.17 -15.85
N GLN A 231 -5.15 12.20 -14.75
CA GLN A 231 -5.92 13.35 -14.31
C GLN A 231 -5.51 13.78 -12.90
N LEU A 232 -5.43 15.09 -12.69
CA LEU A 232 -5.09 15.70 -11.42
C LEU A 232 -6.36 16.21 -10.73
N PHE A 233 -6.55 15.81 -9.48
CA PHE A 233 -7.63 16.26 -8.61
C PHE A 233 -7.06 16.96 -7.38
N ALA A 234 -7.68 18.05 -6.96
CA ALA A 234 -7.40 18.67 -5.67
C ALA A 234 -8.09 17.88 -4.56
N GLY A 235 -7.37 17.59 -3.50
CA GLY A 235 -7.82 16.78 -2.37
C GLY A 235 -7.07 15.45 -2.26
N ASN A 236 -7.18 14.83 -1.08
CA ASN A 236 -6.58 13.55 -0.74
C ASN A 236 -7.34 12.37 -1.37
N TYR A 237 -6.90 11.14 -1.06
CA TYR A 237 -7.49 9.93 -1.62
C TYR A 237 -8.98 9.75 -1.27
N SER A 238 -9.37 9.95 -0.02
CA SER A 238 -10.75 9.80 0.42
C SER A 238 -11.68 10.81 -0.26
N PHE A 239 -11.27 12.05 -0.37
CA PHE A 239 -12.03 13.08 -1.09
C PHE A 239 -12.20 12.73 -2.58
N TRP A 240 -11.11 12.28 -3.24
CA TRP A 240 -11.16 11.81 -4.62
C TRP A 240 -12.11 10.61 -4.76
N TYR A 241 -12.03 9.62 -3.86
CA TYR A 241 -12.84 8.42 -3.89
C TYR A 241 -14.34 8.75 -3.77
N GLU A 242 -14.74 9.54 -2.77
CA GLU A 242 -16.12 9.96 -2.57
C GLU A 242 -16.65 10.75 -3.77
N SER A 243 -15.87 11.69 -4.27
CA SER A 243 -16.22 12.50 -5.44
C SER A 243 -16.39 11.65 -6.70
N SER A 244 -15.50 10.68 -6.93
CA SER A 244 -15.57 9.76 -8.07
C SER A 244 -16.79 8.84 -8.00
N GLN A 245 -17.12 8.32 -6.81
CA GLN A 245 -18.31 7.50 -6.59
C GLN A 245 -19.61 8.30 -6.78
N LEU A 246 -19.63 9.56 -6.32
CA LEU A 246 -20.77 10.44 -6.53
C LEU A 246 -20.99 10.74 -8.01
N ALA A 247 -19.91 11.08 -8.74
CA ALA A 247 -19.97 11.35 -10.18
C ALA A 247 -20.47 10.12 -10.96
N LEU A 248 -19.99 8.93 -10.62
CA LEU A 248 -20.42 7.66 -11.23
C LEU A 248 -21.91 7.39 -10.99
N ARG A 249 -22.40 7.57 -9.76
CA ARG A 249 -23.82 7.41 -9.42
C ARG A 249 -24.69 8.41 -10.19
N GLN A 250 -24.28 9.67 -10.29
CA GLN A 250 -25.00 10.70 -11.04
C GLN A 250 -25.07 10.34 -12.53
N GLN A 251 -23.96 9.90 -13.12
CA GLN A 251 -23.91 9.47 -14.52
C GLN A 251 -24.80 8.26 -14.79
N GLN A 252 -24.78 7.25 -13.88
CA GLN A 252 -25.68 6.09 -13.98
C GLN A 252 -27.16 6.49 -13.91
N GLN A 253 -27.53 7.43 -13.03
CA GLN A 253 -28.90 7.93 -12.93
C GLN A 253 -29.30 8.71 -14.19
N GLN A 254 -28.40 9.54 -14.74
CA GLN A 254 -28.65 10.27 -15.98
C GLN A 254 -28.83 9.30 -17.16
N ASN A 255 -27.97 8.29 -17.28
CA ASN A 255 -28.10 7.28 -18.33
C ASN A 255 -29.41 6.48 -18.21
N LYS A 256 -29.80 6.07 -17.00
CA LYS A 256 -31.08 5.39 -16.77
C LYS A 256 -32.26 6.24 -17.22
N LYS A 257 -32.29 7.53 -16.85
CA LYS A 257 -33.34 8.47 -17.32
C LYS A 257 -33.30 8.67 -18.84
N ALA A 258 -32.11 8.71 -19.44
CA ALA A 258 -31.97 8.81 -20.89
C ALA A 258 -32.46 7.55 -21.61
N GLU A 259 -32.18 6.36 -21.08
CA GLU A 259 -32.67 5.08 -21.61
C GLU A 259 -34.19 4.96 -21.51
N GLU A 260 -34.78 5.32 -20.37
CA GLU A 260 -36.24 5.36 -20.19
C GLU A 260 -36.87 6.31 -21.21
N LYS A 261 -36.29 7.50 -21.37
CA LYS A 261 -36.74 8.48 -22.36
C LYS A 261 -36.60 7.99 -23.81
N ARG A 262 -35.47 7.31 -24.12
CA ARG A 262 -35.25 6.67 -25.42
C ARG A 262 -36.32 5.65 -25.72
N LYS A 263 -36.65 4.78 -24.75
CA LYS A 263 -37.68 3.76 -24.88
C LYS A 263 -39.07 4.36 -25.12
N GLU A 264 -39.48 5.38 -24.35
CA GLU A 264 -40.71 6.11 -24.58
C GLU A 264 -40.80 6.72 -25.98
N LEU A 265 -39.74 7.36 -26.44
CA LEU A 265 -39.69 7.98 -27.78
C LEU A 265 -39.75 6.92 -28.88
N GLN A 266 -39.07 5.79 -28.74
CA GLN A 266 -39.08 4.68 -29.68
C GLN A 266 -40.47 4.03 -29.76
N GLU A 267 -41.12 3.78 -28.62
CA GLU A 267 -42.49 3.23 -28.58
C GLU A 267 -43.49 4.18 -29.23
N PHE A 268 -43.37 5.49 -28.98
CA PHE A 268 -44.24 6.46 -29.63
C PHE A 268 -44.04 6.49 -31.15
N ILE A 269 -42.78 6.53 -31.60
CA ILE A 269 -42.40 6.56 -33.02
C ILE A 269 -42.93 5.29 -33.71
N SER A 270 -42.76 4.10 -33.12
CA SER A 270 -43.23 2.83 -33.68
C SER A 270 -44.74 2.80 -33.81
N ARG A 271 -45.47 3.26 -32.77
CA ARG A 271 -46.96 3.25 -32.71
C ARG A 271 -47.59 4.22 -33.69
N PHE A 272 -46.97 5.34 -34.02
CA PHE A 272 -47.53 6.42 -34.82
C PHE A 272 -46.77 6.69 -36.12
N SER A 273 -45.83 5.83 -36.54
CA SER A 273 -45.01 6.01 -37.75
C SER A 273 -45.82 6.11 -39.05
N ALA A 274 -46.94 5.40 -39.15
CA ALA A 274 -47.80 5.40 -40.31
C ALA A 274 -48.98 6.39 -40.23
N ASN A 275 -49.11 7.17 -39.15
CA ASN A 275 -50.23 8.08 -38.95
C ASN A 275 -49.94 9.49 -39.47
N VAL A 276 -50.58 9.87 -40.61
CA VAL A 276 -50.41 11.16 -41.28
C VAL A 276 -50.74 12.34 -40.37
N ALA A 277 -51.77 12.26 -39.53
CA ALA A 277 -52.18 13.33 -38.61
C ALA A 277 -51.14 13.64 -37.52
N LYS A 278 -50.29 12.64 -37.18
CA LYS A 278 -49.24 12.76 -36.15
C LYS A 278 -47.83 12.87 -36.72
N SER A 279 -47.70 13.01 -38.06
CA SER A 279 -46.39 13.05 -38.76
C SER A 279 -45.43 14.13 -38.21
N LYS A 280 -45.92 15.37 -37.95
CA LYS A 280 -45.11 16.44 -37.33
C LYS A 280 -44.59 16.07 -35.93
N GLN A 281 -45.44 15.42 -35.09
CA GLN A 281 -45.03 15.01 -33.77
C GLN A 281 -44.03 13.85 -33.80
N THR A 282 -44.21 12.92 -34.72
CA THR A 282 -43.25 11.81 -34.94
C THR A 282 -41.92 12.30 -35.40
N THR A 283 -41.88 13.26 -36.32
CA THR A 283 -40.63 13.90 -36.82
C THR A 283 -39.92 14.68 -35.70
N SER A 284 -40.69 15.43 -34.87
CA SER A 284 -40.11 16.14 -33.72
C SER A 284 -39.48 15.15 -32.70
N ARG A 285 -40.14 14.04 -32.45
CA ARG A 285 -39.65 13.01 -31.49
C ARG A 285 -38.46 12.21 -32.05
N LYS A 286 -38.38 11.99 -33.37
CA LYS A 286 -37.18 11.45 -34.04
C LYS A 286 -35.98 12.37 -33.81
N LYS A 287 -36.15 13.67 -34.01
CA LYS A 287 -35.09 14.66 -33.73
C LYS A 287 -34.70 14.72 -32.27
N MET A 288 -35.65 14.50 -31.34
CA MET A 288 -35.32 14.35 -29.89
C MET A 288 -34.53 13.09 -29.63
N LEU A 289 -34.88 11.97 -30.25
CA LEU A 289 -34.16 10.70 -30.14
C LEU A 289 -32.73 10.81 -30.65
N GLU A 290 -32.51 11.50 -31.79
CA GLU A 290 -31.19 11.76 -32.37
C GLU A 290 -30.30 12.65 -31.46
N LYS A 291 -30.93 13.55 -30.69
CA LYS A 291 -30.24 14.43 -29.73
C LYS A 291 -30.01 13.84 -28.36
N LEU A 292 -30.60 12.66 -28.08
CA LEU A 292 -30.42 11.96 -26.80
C LEU A 292 -29.04 11.28 -26.80
N ASN A 293 -28.10 11.97 -26.17
CA ASN A 293 -26.76 11.42 -25.93
C ASN A 293 -26.86 10.51 -24.71
N ILE A 294 -26.66 9.22 -24.90
CA ILE A 294 -26.38 8.28 -23.82
C ILE A 294 -24.86 8.16 -23.82
N GLU A 295 -24.23 8.78 -22.83
CA GLU A 295 -22.80 8.63 -22.66
C GLU A 295 -22.51 7.18 -22.27
N GLU A 296 -21.75 6.48 -23.07
CA GLU A 296 -21.22 5.17 -22.68
C GLU A 296 -20.35 5.36 -21.45
N ILE A 297 -20.81 4.84 -20.31
CA ILE A 297 -19.97 4.72 -19.13
C ILE A 297 -18.89 3.69 -19.49
N GLN A 298 -17.69 4.17 -19.76
CA GLN A 298 -16.56 3.27 -19.91
C GLN A 298 -16.35 2.58 -18.55
N PRO A 299 -16.35 1.24 -18.50
CA PRO A 299 -16.12 0.54 -17.24
C PRO A 299 -14.72 0.84 -16.76
N SER A 300 -14.57 1.40 -15.55
CA SER A 300 -13.25 1.70 -14.96
C SER A 300 -12.30 0.52 -15.12
N SER A 301 -11.02 0.79 -15.36
CA SER A 301 -9.98 -0.23 -15.33
C SER A 301 -9.82 -0.83 -13.92
N ARG A 302 -10.31 -0.11 -12.90
CA ARG A 302 -10.37 -0.58 -11.52
C ARG A 302 -11.43 -1.65 -11.39
N ARG A 303 -11.00 -2.81 -10.91
CA ARG A 303 -11.87 -3.93 -10.64
C ARG A 303 -11.78 -4.29 -9.17
N TYR A 304 -12.93 -4.34 -8.51
CA TYR A 304 -13.04 -4.75 -7.12
C TYR A 304 -13.33 -6.25 -7.07
N PRO A 305 -12.52 -7.05 -6.35
CA PRO A 305 -12.83 -8.46 -6.19
C PRO A 305 -14.13 -8.65 -5.39
N GLY A 306 -14.90 -9.66 -5.76
CA GLY A 306 -16.17 -10.00 -5.10
C GLY A 306 -15.95 -10.89 -3.87
N ILE A 307 -15.31 -10.38 -2.83
CA ILE A 307 -15.02 -11.13 -1.61
C ILE A 307 -16.32 -11.28 -0.80
N ILE A 308 -16.66 -12.51 -0.42
CA ILE A 308 -17.84 -12.82 0.41
C ILE A 308 -17.48 -13.97 1.34
N PHE A 309 -17.60 -13.74 2.65
CA PHE A 309 -17.47 -14.80 3.66
C PHE A 309 -18.83 -15.12 4.25
N THR A 310 -19.26 -16.35 4.08
CA THR A 310 -20.55 -16.83 4.61
C THR A 310 -20.29 -17.98 5.57
N PRO A 311 -20.35 -17.76 6.89
CA PRO A 311 -20.16 -18.84 7.85
C PRO A 311 -21.20 -19.95 7.68
N SER A 312 -20.76 -21.19 7.72
CA SER A 312 -21.64 -22.37 7.67
C SER A 312 -22.53 -22.49 8.92
N ARG A 313 -22.08 -21.92 10.04
CA ARG A 313 -22.81 -21.83 11.30
C ARG A 313 -22.37 -20.60 12.10
N GLU A 314 -23.24 -20.10 12.98
CA GLU A 314 -22.87 -19.02 13.91
C GLU A 314 -21.86 -19.51 14.96
N PRO A 315 -20.91 -18.67 15.37
CA PRO A 315 -20.00 -18.97 16.46
C PRO A 315 -20.76 -18.99 17.80
N GLY A 316 -20.30 -19.84 18.74
CA GLY A 316 -20.77 -19.81 20.12
C GLY A 316 -20.23 -18.60 20.89
N ASN A 317 -20.51 -18.53 22.20
CA ASN A 317 -20.07 -17.39 23.02
C ASN A 317 -18.58 -17.41 23.32
N LYS A 318 -18.00 -18.60 23.58
CA LYS A 318 -16.55 -18.77 23.77
C LYS A 318 -15.90 -19.13 22.44
N ILE A 319 -14.97 -18.31 22.00
CA ILE A 319 -14.27 -18.51 20.73
C ILE A 319 -12.91 -19.15 20.95
N LEU A 320 -12.05 -18.49 21.74
CA LEU A 320 -10.70 -18.93 22.02
C LEU A 320 -10.35 -18.55 23.46
N GLU A 321 -9.72 -19.46 24.19
CA GLU A 321 -9.12 -19.20 25.49
C GLU A 321 -7.62 -19.51 25.43
N VAL A 322 -6.78 -18.57 25.85
CA VAL A 322 -5.31 -18.69 25.89
C VAL A 322 -4.84 -18.49 27.32
N LYS A 323 -3.97 -19.37 27.81
CA LYS A 323 -3.47 -19.36 29.21
C LYS A 323 -1.96 -19.55 29.24
N GLY A 324 -1.26 -18.57 29.81
CA GLY A 324 0.17 -18.63 30.12
C GLY A 324 1.04 -18.91 28.88
N LEU A 325 0.62 -18.45 27.67
CA LEU A 325 1.34 -18.76 26.45
C LEU A 325 2.69 -18.06 26.42
N GLU A 326 3.74 -18.80 26.03
CA GLU A 326 5.11 -18.27 25.91
C GLU A 326 5.75 -18.77 24.62
N LYS A 327 6.53 -17.89 23.96
CA LYS A 327 7.28 -18.21 22.76
C LYS A 327 8.56 -17.42 22.65
N SER A 328 9.65 -18.15 22.34
CA SER A 328 10.95 -17.59 21.95
C SER A 328 11.38 -18.14 20.60
N ILE A 329 12.06 -17.33 19.81
CA ILE A 329 12.66 -17.74 18.53
C ILE A 329 14.13 -17.31 18.54
N GLU A 330 15.03 -18.24 18.26
CA GLU A 330 16.48 -17.99 18.18
C GLU A 330 17.06 -17.30 19.44
N GLY A 331 16.54 -17.64 20.61
CA GLY A 331 16.96 -17.05 21.88
C GLY A 331 16.35 -15.68 22.20
N THR A 332 15.54 -15.12 21.30
CA THR A 332 14.78 -13.88 21.54
C THR A 332 13.39 -14.22 22.07
N LEU A 333 13.05 -13.70 23.25
CA LEU A 333 11.71 -13.83 23.83
C LEU A 333 10.74 -12.92 23.09
N LEU A 334 9.73 -13.50 22.44
CA LEU A 334 8.72 -12.76 21.70
C LEU A 334 7.58 -12.31 22.62
N PHE A 335 7.07 -13.24 23.44
CA PHE A 335 6.04 -12.97 24.43
C PHE A 335 6.06 -14.02 25.54
N LYS A 336 5.61 -13.61 26.72
CA LYS A 336 5.57 -14.44 27.92
C LYS A 336 4.28 -14.21 28.70
N ASP A 337 3.79 -15.28 29.35
CA ASP A 337 2.60 -15.29 30.22
C ASP A 337 1.38 -14.60 29.58
N VAL A 338 1.15 -14.90 28.29
CA VAL A 338 0.04 -14.34 27.51
C VAL A 338 -1.25 -15.02 27.91
N ASN A 339 -2.20 -14.22 28.42
CA ASN A 339 -3.50 -14.68 28.90
C ASN A 339 -4.60 -13.80 28.31
N PHE A 340 -5.50 -14.35 27.49
CA PHE A 340 -6.69 -13.67 26.98
C PHE A 340 -7.79 -14.65 26.60
N SER A 341 -9.01 -14.15 26.50
CA SER A 341 -10.16 -14.87 25.94
C SER A 341 -10.80 -14.05 24.81
N ILE A 342 -11.20 -14.72 23.75
CA ILE A 342 -11.97 -14.14 22.65
C ILE A 342 -13.41 -14.57 22.80
N GLU A 343 -14.33 -13.61 22.73
CA GLU A 343 -15.76 -13.82 22.84
C GLU A 343 -16.45 -13.58 21.49
N LYS A 344 -17.76 -13.87 21.44
CA LYS A 344 -18.56 -13.64 20.23
C LYS A 344 -18.53 -12.16 19.86
N ASP A 345 -18.44 -11.88 18.56
CA ASP A 345 -18.39 -10.55 17.95
C ASP A 345 -17.07 -9.76 18.17
N ASP A 346 -16.08 -10.35 18.86
CA ASP A 346 -14.75 -9.75 18.94
C ASP A 346 -14.07 -9.77 17.56
N LYS A 347 -13.62 -8.61 17.15
CA LYS A 347 -12.71 -8.42 16.01
C LYS A 347 -11.43 -7.78 16.55
N VAL A 348 -10.40 -8.61 16.70
CA VAL A 348 -9.20 -8.28 17.46
C VAL A 348 -8.05 -8.01 16.53
N ALA A 349 -7.42 -6.84 16.70
CA ALA A 349 -6.10 -6.58 16.12
C ALA A 349 -5.01 -6.99 17.10
N PHE A 350 -4.09 -7.83 16.64
CA PHE A 350 -2.86 -8.17 17.35
C PHE A 350 -1.72 -7.32 16.80
N ILE A 351 -1.00 -6.66 17.69
CA ILE A 351 0.14 -5.81 17.36
C ILE A 351 1.35 -6.16 18.24
N SER A 352 2.54 -5.86 17.76
CA SER A 352 3.81 -6.00 18.51
C SER A 352 4.91 -5.20 17.81
N HIS A 353 5.94 -4.79 18.54
CA HIS A 353 7.17 -4.24 17.96
C HIS A 353 7.96 -5.29 17.14
N ASP A 354 7.87 -6.58 17.52
CA ASP A 354 8.45 -7.66 16.74
C ASP A 354 7.36 -8.40 15.95
N PRO A 355 7.29 -8.23 14.61
CA PRO A 355 6.27 -8.88 13.79
C PRO A 355 6.23 -10.42 13.93
N ARG A 356 7.37 -11.05 14.29
CA ARG A 356 7.44 -12.50 14.49
C ARG A 356 6.54 -12.98 15.63
N ALA A 357 6.24 -12.11 16.61
CA ALA A 357 5.36 -12.45 17.74
C ALA A 357 3.94 -12.76 17.26
N MET A 358 3.41 -11.98 16.32
CA MET A 358 2.05 -12.17 15.79
C MET A 358 1.96 -13.43 14.94
N THR A 359 2.92 -13.64 14.02
CA THR A 359 2.98 -14.85 13.20
C THR A 359 3.10 -16.09 14.09
N ALA A 360 3.99 -16.07 15.10
CA ALA A 360 4.14 -17.18 16.04
C ALA A 360 2.86 -17.47 16.83
N LEU A 361 2.14 -16.44 17.30
CA LEU A 361 0.85 -16.63 17.97
C LEU A 361 -0.15 -17.31 17.02
N PHE A 362 -0.30 -16.82 15.78
CA PHE A 362 -1.27 -17.35 14.82
C PHE A 362 -0.94 -18.78 14.39
N GLU A 363 0.32 -19.11 14.17
CA GLU A 363 0.76 -20.49 13.90
C GLU A 363 0.47 -21.42 15.08
N ILE A 364 0.69 -20.95 16.33
CA ILE A 364 0.41 -21.75 17.53
C ILE A 364 -1.09 -22.03 17.63
N ILE A 365 -1.95 -21.01 17.59
CA ILE A 365 -3.40 -21.21 17.75
C ILE A 365 -4.03 -21.92 16.55
N ASN A 366 -3.39 -21.90 15.38
CA ASN A 366 -3.80 -22.71 14.21
C ASN A 366 -3.24 -24.14 14.26
N GLY A 367 -2.36 -24.46 15.23
CA GLY A 367 -1.79 -25.80 15.42
C GLY A 367 -0.61 -26.12 14.51
N GLU A 368 -0.05 -25.15 13.80
CA GLU A 368 1.11 -25.30 12.91
C GLU A 368 2.45 -25.23 13.66
N ALA A 369 2.50 -24.50 14.77
CA ALA A 369 3.67 -24.38 15.64
C ALA A 369 3.34 -24.78 17.09
N LYS A 370 4.39 -25.11 17.87
CA LYS A 370 4.25 -25.39 19.31
C LYS A 370 4.65 -24.19 20.14
N ALA A 371 3.88 -23.92 21.20
CA ALA A 371 4.28 -22.98 22.24
C ALA A 371 5.41 -23.58 23.09
N ASP A 372 6.23 -22.72 23.71
CA ASP A 372 7.26 -23.14 24.66
C ASP A 372 6.63 -23.41 26.03
N ALA A 373 5.58 -22.68 26.42
CA ALA A 373 4.75 -22.91 27.59
C ALA A 373 3.30 -22.43 27.32
N GLY A 374 2.39 -22.85 28.21
CA GLY A 374 0.98 -22.48 28.18
C GLY A 374 0.13 -23.36 27.27
N THR A 375 -1.15 -23.02 27.19
CA THR A 375 -2.17 -23.78 26.43
C THR A 375 -3.18 -22.85 25.80
N TYR A 376 -3.83 -23.33 24.73
CA TYR A 376 -4.98 -22.66 24.11
C TYR A 376 -6.11 -23.66 23.83
N GLU A 377 -7.33 -23.21 23.84
CA GLU A 377 -8.51 -24.03 23.59
C GLU A 377 -9.53 -23.27 22.72
N TRP A 378 -9.91 -23.85 21.58
CA TRP A 378 -10.98 -23.36 20.73
C TRP A 378 -12.35 -23.82 21.21
N GLY A 379 -13.35 -22.96 21.07
CA GLY A 379 -14.73 -23.34 21.33
C GLY A 379 -15.22 -24.44 20.37
N GLN A 380 -16.10 -25.33 20.84
CA GLN A 380 -16.58 -26.51 20.09
C GLN A 380 -17.30 -26.18 18.78
N THR A 381 -17.83 -24.97 18.63
CA THR A 381 -18.55 -24.53 17.43
C THR A 381 -17.69 -23.77 16.43
N ILE A 382 -16.41 -23.59 16.74
CA ILE A 382 -15.53 -22.73 15.97
C ILE A 382 -14.92 -23.49 14.80
N THR A 383 -14.95 -22.83 13.66
CA THR A 383 -14.27 -23.23 12.43
C THR A 383 -13.38 -22.08 11.98
N THR A 384 -12.09 -22.37 11.75
CA THR A 384 -11.10 -21.35 11.42
C THR A 384 -10.72 -21.35 9.95
N ALA A 385 -10.48 -20.17 9.40
CA ALA A 385 -9.79 -19.99 8.13
C ALA A 385 -8.55 -19.11 8.38
N TYR A 386 -7.38 -19.66 8.07
CA TYR A 386 -6.09 -19.01 8.31
C TYR A 386 -5.45 -18.55 7.01
N LEU A 387 -5.05 -17.28 7.00
CA LEU A 387 -4.21 -16.64 5.98
C LEU A 387 -2.83 -16.39 6.60
N PRO A 388 -1.82 -17.21 6.29
CA PRO A 388 -0.47 -17.03 6.82
C PRO A 388 0.27 -15.88 6.13
N LEU A 389 1.26 -15.30 6.82
CA LEU A 389 2.16 -14.28 6.29
C LEU A 389 2.94 -14.80 5.07
N ASP A 390 3.57 -15.97 5.21
CA ASP A 390 4.21 -16.67 4.10
C ASP A 390 3.27 -17.73 3.52
N ASN A 391 2.82 -17.48 2.32
CA ASN A 391 1.95 -18.38 1.58
C ASN A 391 2.67 -19.13 0.43
N SER A 392 4.00 -18.99 0.31
CA SER A 392 4.79 -19.53 -0.80
C SER A 392 4.66 -21.04 -0.95
N SER A 393 4.57 -21.77 0.18
CA SER A 393 4.43 -23.23 0.20
C SER A 393 3.18 -23.75 -0.52
N PHE A 394 2.10 -22.98 -0.57
CA PHE A 394 0.86 -23.33 -1.26
C PHE A 394 0.98 -23.28 -2.77
N PHE A 395 1.98 -22.56 -3.30
CA PHE A 395 2.15 -22.29 -4.73
C PHE A 395 3.34 -23.00 -5.37
N ASN A 396 4.05 -23.86 -4.64
CA ASN A 396 5.16 -24.66 -5.16
C ASN A 396 4.63 -25.86 -5.99
N THR A 397 3.83 -25.58 -7.01
CA THR A 397 3.19 -26.58 -7.85
C THR A 397 2.96 -26.06 -9.27
N ASP A 398 2.99 -26.95 -10.26
CA ASP A 398 2.71 -26.63 -11.67
C ASP A 398 1.23 -26.75 -12.03
N MET A 399 0.35 -26.98 -11.05
CA MET A 399 -1.10 -27.03 -11.28
C MET A 399 -1.62 -25.69 -11.79
N ASN A 400 -2.63 -25.72 -12.67
CA ASN A 400 -3.38 -24.51 -12.99
C ASN A 400 -4.26 -24.07 -11.81
N LEU A 401 -4.80 -22.84 -11.86
CA LEU A 401 -5.53 -22.26 -10.73
C LEU A 401 -6.80 -23.04 -10.36
N ILE A 402 -7.47 -23.68 -11.32
CA ILE A 402 -8.70 -24.45 -11.08
C ILE A 402 -8.35 -25.70 -10.27
N ASP A 403 -7.35 -26.46 -10.73
CA ASP A 403 -6.89 -27.68 -10.06
C ASP A 403 -6.26 -27.36 -8.70
N TRP A 404 -5.55 -26.22 -8.61
CA TRP A 404 -5.01 -25.73 -7.34
C TRP A 404 -6.12 -25.44 -6.33
N LEU A 405 -7.18 -24.75 -6.73
CA LEU A 405 -8.28 -24.40 -5.82
C LEU A 405 -9.12 -25.64 -5.46
N ALA A 406 -9.23 -26.62 -6.37
CA ALA A 406 -9.95 -27.89 -6.17
C ALA A 406 -9.44 -28.68 -4.95
N GLN A 407 -8.14 -28.57 -4.61
CA GLN A 407 -7.55 -29.27 -3.46
C GLN A 407 -8.16 -28.82 -2.12
N PHE A 408 -8.80 -27.65 -2.07
CA PHE A 408 -9.34 -27.03 -0.86
C PHE A 408 -10.88 -27.02 -0.84
N SER A 409 -11.53 -27.65 -1.82
CA SER A 409 -12.99 -27.64 -1.99
C SER A 409 -13.58 -29.06 -1.91
N GLU A 410 -14.73 -29.20 -1.27
CA GLU A 410 -15.52 -30.43 -1.33
C GLU A 410 -16.22 -30.58 -2.69
N ASP A 411 -16.68 -29.46 -3.28
CA ASP A 411 -17.21 -29.43 -4.64
C ASP A 411 -16.09 -29.08 -5.63
N THR A 412 -15.66 -30.07 -6.40
CA THR A 412 -14.59 -29.94 -7.40
C THR A 412 -15.12 -29.62 -8.79
N SER A 413 -16.41 -29.27 -8.94
CA SER A 413 -16.96 -28.90 -10.25
C SER A 413 -16.28 -27.63 -10.78
N GLU A 414 -15.87 -27.70 -12.03
CA GLU A 414 -15.11 -26.61 -12.67
C GLU A 414 -15.87 -25.28 -12.67
N LEU A 415 -17.21 -25.35 -12.86
CA LEU A 415 -18.05 -24.15 -12.84
C LEU A 415 -18.08 -23.46 -11.47
N TYR A 416 -18.14 -24.26 -10.40
CA TYR A 416 -18.12 -23.76 -9.02
C TYR A 416 -16.81 -23.06 -8.70
N LEU A 417 -15.68 -23.72 -9.00
CA LEU A 417 -14.34 -23.18 -8.75
C LEU A 417 -14.04 -21.93 -9.58
N LYS A 418 -14.42 -21.95 -10.87
CA LYS A 418 -14.32 -20.77 -11.75
C LYS A 418 -15.13 -19.59 -11.21
N GLY A 419 -16.25 -19.85 -10.53
CA GLY A 419 -17.04 -18.81 -9.88
C GLY A 419 -16.25 -18.09 -8.79
N PHE A 420 -15.50 -18.79 -7.93
CA PHE A 420 -14.65 -18.16 -6.92
C PHE A 420 -13.45 -17.43 -7.52
N LEU A 421 -12.75 -18.05 -8.47
CA LEU A 421 -11.64 -17.43 -9.16
C LEU A 421 -12.09 -16.19 -9.95
N GLY A 422 -13.25 -16.24 -10.59
CA GLY A 422 -13.83 -15.10 -11.29
C GLY A 422 -14.16 -13.94 -10.37
N ARG A 423 -14.67 -14.21 -9.15
CA ARG A 423 -14.84 -13.18 -8.09
C ARG A 423 -13.50 -12.54 -7.70
N MET A 424 -12.40 -13.31 -7.73
CA MET A 424 -11.04 -12.83 -7.49
C MET A 424 -10.38 -12.24 -8.75
N LEU A 425 -11.18 -11.88 -9.75
CA LEU A 425 -10.79 -11.22 -11.00
C LEU A 425 -9.94 -12.06 -11.96
N PHE A 426 -9.87 -13.36 -11.77
CA PHE A 426 -9.23 -14.25 -12.75
C PHE A 426 -10.21 -14.60 -13.86
N SER A 427 -9.79 -14.45 -15.11
CA SER A 427 -10.64 -14.69 -16.28
C SER A 427 -9.88 -15.29 -17.45
N GLY A 428 -10.59 -16.04 -18.31
CA GLY A 428 -10.05 -16.57 -19.57
C GLY A 428 -8.79 -17.42 -19.36
N GLU A 429 -7.70 -17.03 -20.03
CA GLU A 429 -6.41 -17.74 -19.98
C GLU A 429 -5.70 -17.64 -18.61
N GLU A 430 -6.06 -16.65 -17.78
CA GLU A 430 -5.47 -16.52 -16.45
C GLU A 430 -5.81 -17.69 -15.53
N LEU A 431 -6.96 -18.35 -15.73
CA LEU A 431 -7.37 -19.54 -14.99
C LEU A 431 -6.47 -20.76 -15.27
N LEU A 432 -5.79 -20.75 -16.41
CA LEU A 432 -4.88 -21.81 -16.85
C LEU A 432 -3.42 -21.55 -16.48
N LYS A 433 -3.11 -20.38 -15.88
CA LYS A 433 -1.77 -20.11 -15.36
C LYS A 433 -1.38 -21.14 -14.31
N GLN A 434 -0.12 -21.51 -14.30
CA GLN A 434 0.45 -22.35 -13.23
C GLN A 434 0.53 -21.54 -11.92
N ALA A 435 0.25 -22.19 -10.81
CA ALA A 435 0.27 -21.55 -9.50
C ALA A 435 1.68 -21.00 -9.14
N SER A 436 2.73 -21.67 -9.60
CA SER A 436 4.14 -21.27 -9.36
C SER A 436 4.54 -19.93 -9.98
N VAL A 437 3.90 -19.50 -11.07
CA VAL A 437 4.26 -18.26 -11.81
C VAL A 437 3.44 -17.04 -11.41
N LEU A 438 2.57 -17.16 -10.41
CA LEU A 438 1.73 -16.06 -9.95
C LEU A 438 2.53 -14.95 -9.27
N SER A 439 2.12 -13.70 -9.50
CA SER A 439 2.59 -12.55 -8.72
C SER A 439 2.08 -12.60 -7.27
N GLY A 440 2.72 -11.83 -6.37
CA GLY A 440 2.31 -11.76 -4.96
C GLY A 440 0.82 -11.41 -4.78
N GLY A 441 0.31 -10.42 -5.51
CA GLY A 441 -1.10 -10.05 -5.48
C GLY A 441 -2.04 -11.12 -6.03
N GLU A 442 -1.66 -11.82 -7.09
CA GLU A 442 -2.42 -12.97 -7.63
C GLU A 442 -2.46 -14.12 -6.61
N LYS A 443 -1.32 -14.44 -5.97
CA LYS A 443 -1.26 -15.45 -4.89
C LYS A 443 -2.19 -15.07 -3.73
N MET A 444 -2.16 -13.81 -3.28
CA MET A 444 -3.02 -13.33 -2.20
C MET A 444 -4.50 -13.46 -2.56
N ARG A 445 -4.91 -13.07 -3.77
CA ARG A 445 -6.29 -13.26 -4.23
C ARG A 445 -6.70 -14.74 -4.29
N CYS A 446 -5.80 -15.64 -4.68
CA CYS A 446 -6.05 -17.09 -4.63
C CYS A 446 -6.23 -17.58 -3.18
N MET A 447 -5.42 -17.09 -2.23
CA MET A 447 -5.57 -17.43 -0.81
C MET A 447 -6.91 -16.94 -0.25
N ILE A 448 -7.37 -15.75 -0.63
CA ILE A 448 -8.71 -15.24 -0.26
C ILE A 448 -9.80 -16.14 -0.85
N ALA A 449 -9.69 -16.58 -2.12
CA ALA A 449 -10.62 -17.54 -2.71
C ALA A 449 -10.67 -18.86 -1.92
N ARG A 450 -9.51 -19.38 -1.50
CA ARG A 450 -9.41 -20.57 -0.64
C ARG A 450 -10.12 -20.36 0.71
N MET A 451 -9.97 -19.18 1.32
CA MET A 451 -10.66 -18.86 2.58
C MET A 451 -12.17 -18.79 2.40
N MET A 452 -12.65 -18.23 1.29
CA MET A 452 -14.09 -18.17 0.96
C MET A 452 -14.72 -19.57 0.88
N LEU A 453 -13.99 -20.57 0.38
CA LEU A 453 -14.46 -21.96 0.28
C LEU A 453 -14.65 -22.62 1.65
N LYS A 454 -13.89 -22.21 2.67
CA LYS A 454 -13.95 -22.82 4.00
C LYS A 454 -15.23 -22.53 4.78
N ASN A 455 -15.98 -21.49 4.42
CA ASN A 455 -17.19 -21.05 5.14
C ASN A 455 -16.99 -20.98 6.67
N ALA A 456 -15.81 -20.56 7.09
CA ALA A 456 -15.42 -20.49 8.49
C ALA A 456 -16.12 -19.34 9.23
N ASN A 457 -16.35 -19.50 10.54
CA ASN A 457 -16.92 -18.46 11.37
C ASN A 457 -15.88 -17.64 12.14
N THR A 458 -14.60 -17.99 12.03
CA THR A 458 -13.48 -17.26 12.62
C THR A 458 -12.35 -17.15 11.59
N MET A 459 -11.96 -15.91 11.30
CA MET A 459 -10.86 -15.60 10.38
C MET A 459 -9.59 -15.29 11.17
N ILE A 460 -8.47 -15.90 10.79
CA ILE A 460 -7.13 -15.59 11.31
C ILE A 460 -6.33 -15.03 10.14
N LEU A 461 -5.92 -13.77 10.24
CA LEU A 461 -5.35 -13.00 9.13
C LEU A 461 -4.01 -12.41 9.53
N ASP A 462 -2.92 -12.95 8.96
CA ASP A 462 -1.58 -12.41 9.18
C ASP A 462 -1.17 -11.53 8.02
N SER A 463 -1.15 -10.21 8.26
CA SER A 463 -0.81 -9.17 7.28
C SER A 463 -1.57 -9.31 5.93
N PRO A 464 -2.92 -9.35 5.96
CA PRO A 464 -3.74 -9.69 4.80
C PRO A 464 -3.74 -8.64 3.69
N THR A 465 -3.28 -7.44 3.97
CA THR A 465 -3.20 -6.33 3.01
C THR A 465 -1.93 -6.34 2.17
N ASN A 466 -0.92 -7.15 2.55
CA ASN A 466 0.33 -7.26 1.81
C ASN A 466 0.09 -7.70 0.37
N HIS A 467 0.76 -7.03 -0.58
CA HIS A 467 0.69 -7.31 -2.01
C HIS A 467 -0.69 -7.09 -2.67
N LEU A 468 -1.71 -6.64 -1.95
CA LEU A 468 -3.00 -6.27 -2.52
C LEU A 468 -2.96 -4.83 -3.06
N ASP A 469 -3.71 -4.58 -4.14
CA ASP A 469 -3.99 -3.24 -4.61
C ASP A 469 -5.08 -2.56 -3.77
N LEU A 470 -5.17 -1.24 -3.89
CA LEU A 470 -6.13 -0.42 -3.15
C LEU A 470 -7.58 -0.93 -3.30
N GLU A 471 -7.95 -1.37 -4.50
CA GLU A 471 -9.28 -1.90 -4.80
C GLU A 471 -9.54 -3.22 -4.06
N SER A 472 -8.55 -4.11 -4.01
CA SER A 472 -8.64 -5.38 -3.29
C SER A 472 -8.67 -5.17 -1.77
N ILE A 473 -7.84 -4.27 -1.24
CA ILE A 473 -7.84 -3.88 0.17
C ILE A 473 -9.22 -3.32 0.54
N GLN A 474 -9.77 -2.41 -0.26
CA GLN A 474 -11.08 -1.81 -0.02
C GLN A 474 -12.21 -2.86 -0.01
N ALA A 475 -12.21 -3.78 -0.99
CA ALA A 475 -13.21 -4.84 -1.06
C ALA A 475 -13.11 -5.79 0.15
N PHE A 476 -11.90 -6.11 0.57
CA PHE A 476 -11.63 -6.98 1.72
C PHE A 476 -12.07 -6.30 3.02
N ASN A 477 -11.69 -5.04 3.22
CA ASN A 477 -12.07 -4.24 4.36
C ASN A 477 -13.61 -4.18 4.52
N ASN A 478 -14.32 -3.78 3.46
CA ASN A 478 -15.79 -3.71 3.47
C ASN A 478 -16.44 -5.06 3.82
N THR A 479 -15.84 -6.16 3.34
CA THR A 479 -16.35 -7.50 3.63
C THR A 479 -16.15 -7.88 5.10
N LEU A 480 -14.98 -7.59 5.68
CA LEU A 480 -14.69 -7.89 7.09
C LEU A 480 -15.48 -6.99 8.05
N GLN A 481 -15.75 -5.75 7.70
CA GLN A 481 -16.66 -4.88 8.49
C GLN A 481 -18.04 -5.52 8.64
N GLY A 482 -18.60 -6.06 7.54
CA GLY A 482 -19.91 -6.72 7.52
C GLY A 482 -19.90 -8.18 7.98
N PHE A 483 -18.74 -8.78 8.24
CA PHE A 483 -18.63 -10.19 8.62
C PHE A 483 -19.21 -10.44 10.02
N LYS A 484 -20.12 -11.43 10.12
CA LYS A 484 -20.83 -11.80 11.36
C LYS A 484 -20.09 -12.85 12.20
N GLY A 485 -18.85 -13.14 11.92
CA GLY A 485 -17.98 -14.01 12.70
C GLY A 485 -16.87 -13.21 13.38
N ASN A 486 -15.95 -13.93 14.01
CA ASN A 486 -14.80 -13.34 14.68
C ASN A 486 -13.64 -13.13 13.69
N VAL A 487 -12.85 -12.09 13.95
CA VAL A 487 -11.64 -11.77 13.19
C VAL A 487 -10.47 -11.62 14.15
N LEU A 488 -9.41 -12.36 13.91
CA LEU A 488 -8.11 -12.24 14.57
C LEU A 488 -7.14 -11.74 13.49
N LEU A 489 -6.64 -10.53 13.62
CA LEU A 489 -5.94 -9.81 12.56
C LEU A 489 -4.61 -9.27 13.05
N SER A 490 -3.54 -9.43 12.27
CA SER A 490 -2.36 -8.57 12.34
C SER A 490 -2.25 -7.77 11.05
N SER A 491 -1.96 -6.50 11.12
CA SER A 491 -1.77 -5.64 9.94
C SER A 491 -0.90 -4.43 10.27
N HIS A 492 -0.24 -3.89 9.26
CA HIS A 492 0.40 -2.57 9.30
C HIS A 492 -0.47 -1.49 8.65
N ASP A 493 -1.61 -1.87 8.07
CA ASP A 493 -2.58 -0.96 7.49
C ASP A 493 -3.47 -0.36 8.59
N HIS A 494 -3.22 0.91 8.92
CA HIS A 494 -3.92 1.65 9.97
C HIS A 494 -5.43 1.67 9.75
N GLU A 495 -5.88 2.04 8.55
CA GLU A 495 -7.30 2.14 8.20
C GLU A 495 -8.00 0.76 8.28
N PHE A 496 -7.28 -0.30 7.94
CA PHE A 496 -7.81 -1.66 8.02
C PHE A 496 -8.04 -2.09 9.48
N ILE A 497 -7.11 -1.78 10.39
CA ILE A 497 -7.28 -2.02 11.82
C ILE A 497 -8.39 -1.16 12.38
N GLN A 498 -8.36 0.14 12.14
CA GLN A 498 -9.29 1.15 12.65
C GLN A 498 -10.75 0.82 12.30
N THR A 499 -10.99 0.35 11.08
CA THR A 499 -12.35 0.15 10.58
C THR A 499 -12.91 -1.25 10.79
N VAL A 500 -12.06 -2.26 10.96
CA VAL A 500 -12.47 -3.66 11.15
C VAL A 500 -12.50 -4.06 12.61
N CYS A 501 -11.51 -3.64 13.42
CA CYS A 501 -11.31 -4.15 14.77
C CYS A 501 -11.99 -3.29 15.83
N ASN A 502 -12.49 -3.94 16.88
CA ASN A 502 -13.09 -3.31 18.06
C ASN A 502 -12.29 -3.57 19.35
N ARG A 503 -11.17 -4.27 19.24
CA ARG A 503 -10.29 -4.63 20.35
C ARG A 503 -8.86 -4.75 19.87
N ILE A 504 -7.93 -4.27 20.68
CA ILE A 504 -6.48 -4.32 20.42
C ILE A 504 -5.81 -5.16 21.50
N ILE A 505 -5.00 -6.12 21.09
CA ILE A 505 -4.12 -6.91 21.96
C ILE A 505 -2.68 -6.72 21.49
N GLU A 506 -1.86 -6.07 22.30
CA GLU A 506 -0.43 -5.90 22.02
C GLU A 506 0.38 -6.96 22.75
N LEU A 507 1.17 -7.71 21.98
CA LEU A 507 2.09 -8.72 22.48
C LEU A 507 3.44 -8.07 22.79
N THR A 508 3.93 -8.27 24.02
CA THR A 508 5.20 -7.73 24.48
C THR A 508 6.04 -8.81 25.15
N PRO A 509 7.37 -8.65 25.27
CA PRO A 509 8.21 -9.57 26.03
C PRO A 509 7.80 -9.71 27.50
N GLY A 510 7.19 -8.68 28.10
CA GLY A 510 6.75 -8.66 29.49
C GLY A 510 5.30 -9.03 29.74
N GLY A 511 4.52 -9.41 28.70
CA GLY A 511 3.10 -9.76 28.82
C GLY A 511 2.25 -9.19 27.70
N ILE A 512 1.00 -8.79 27.99
CA ILE A 512 0.08 -8.22 27.00
C ILE A 512 -0.52 -6.89 27.48
N ILE A 513 -0.90 -6.06 26.51
CA ILE A 513 -1.81 -4.94 26.71
C ILE A 513 -3.09 -5.26 25.96
N ASP A 514 -4.20 -5.38 26.66
CA ASP A 514 -5.50 -5.75 26.09
C ASP A 514 -6.52 -4.64 26.35
N LYS A 515 -7.09 -4.08 25.27
CA LYS A 515 -7.99 -2.94 25.32
C LYS A 515 -9.15 -3.08 24.33
N MET A 516 -10.37 -2.85 24.85
CA MET A 516 -11.60 -2.72 24.05
C MET A 516 -11.76 -1.26 23.62
N MET A 517 -11.06 -0.87 22.56
CA MET A 517 -11.10 0.47 21.97
C MET A 517 -10.67 0.40 20.52
N ASP A 518 -10.94 1.45 19.76
CA ASP A 518 -10.44 1.58 18.40
C ASP A 518 -8.94 1.92 18.38
N TYR A 519 -8.37 1.89 17.19
CA TYR A 519 -6.92 1.99 17.05
C TYR A 519 -6.38 3.41 17.27
N ASP A 520 -7.11 4.45 16.85
CA ASP A 520 -6.73 5.84 17.06
C ASP A 520 -6.69 6.20 18.54
N ASP A 521 -7.71 5.77 19.29
CA ASP A 521 -7.74 5.92 20.74
C ASP A 521 -6.59 5.15 21.41
N TYR A 522 -6.29 3.93 20.92
CA TYR A 522 -5.23 3.09 21.48
C TYR A 522 -3.84 3.73 21.38
N ILE A 523 -3.49 4.31 20.24
CA ILE A 523 -2.17 4.91 20.03
C ILE A 523 -1.98 6.22 20.80
N THR A 524 -3.08 6.90 21.18
CA THR A 524 -3.06 8.18 21.89
C THR A 524 -3.28 8.05 23.40
N ASP A 525 -3.69 6.87 23.90
CA ASP A 525 -3.98 6.64 25.32
C ASP A 525 -2.69 6.64 26.16
N GLU A 526 -2.59 7.60 27.11
CA GLU A 526 -1.43 7.74 28.01
C GLU A 526 -1.17 6.49 28.87
N LYS A 527 -2.21 5.73 29.24
CA LYS A 527 -2.08 4.52 30.04
C LYS A 527 -1.49 3.38 29.21
N VAL A 528 -1.82 3.33 27.94
CA VAL A 528 -1.22 2.39 26.98
C VAL A 528 0.25 2.70 26.82
N GLN A 529 0.62 3.98 26.62
CA GLN A 529 2.03 4.37 26.47
C GLN A 529 2.85 4.03 27.73
N ALA A 530 2.34 4.34 28.93
CA ALA A 530 2.99 3.96 30.18
C ALA A 530 3.11 2.43 30.37
N ALA A 531 2.14 1.65 29.89
CA ALA A 531 2.21 0.19 29.91
C ALA A 531 3.26 -0.35 28.92
N ARG A 532 3.36 0.22 27.73
CA ARG A 532 4.38 -0.11 26.73
C ARG A 532 5.79 0.10 27.28
N GLU A 533 6.08 1.30 27.83
CA GLU A 533 7.39 1.59 28.44
C GLU A 533 7.79 0.55 29.49
N ARG A 534 6.84 0.11 30.30
CA ARG A 534 7.09 -0.88 31.34
C ARG A 534 7.32 -2.30 30.78
N LEU A 535 6.56 -2.71 29.76
CA LEU A 535 6.52 -4.10 29.30
C LEU A 535 7.54 -4.40 28.19
N TYR A 536 8.06 -3.39 27.49
CA TYR A 536 9.13 -3.54 26.51
C TYR A 536 10.54 -3.34 27.09
N ASN A 537 10.68 -2.66 28.25
CA ASN A 537 11.96 -2.41 28.91
C ASN A 537 12.32 -3.46 29.98
N LEU A 538 11.78 -4.66 29.88
CA LEU A 538 12.08 -5.77 30.81
C LEU A 538 13.23 -6.64 30.32
#